data_6dd338b8b72ebd74c5b843c4ce1d10de
#
_entry.id   6dd338b8b72ebd74c5b843c4ce1d10de
#
_cell.length_a   1.000
_cell.length_b   1.000
_cell.length_c   1.000
_cell.angle_alpha   90.00
_cell.angle_beta   90.00
_cell.angle_gamma   90.00
#
_symmetry.space_group_name_H-M   'P 1'
#
loop_
_entity.id
_entity.type
_entity.pdbx_description
1 polymer ?
#
loop_
_entity_poly.entity_id
_entity_poly.type
_entity_poly.pdbx_seq_one_letter_code
_entity_poly.pdbx_strand_id
1 'polypeptide(L)'
;MADEENQNEEGTEKSGGMMKMIMFGGIGLVLLAVGVFAGPAIMNMISPPEVEEEAAAEEGPSDGPAIYTSLHPPLVVNFKDAAGDSHFMQITMEVMARDQGVINSVREHVAVIRNALILLYSGVVYEEITTREGKEQMLADGLVEINKVMTDMTGEGAVEAVFFTALVIQ
;
A
#
# COMPACT_ATOMS: atom_id res chain seq x y z
N MET A 1 -54.63 -72.19 9.40
CA MET A 1 -55.90 -71.52 9.62
C MET A 1 -55.68 -70.15 9.07
N ALA A 2 -56.04 -70.06 7.87
CA ALA A 2 -57.30 -69.53 7.27
C ALA A 2 -57.12 -68.03 7.20
N ASP A 3 -56.98 -67.53 6.10
CA ASP A 3 -57.82 -67.29 4.88
C ASP A 3 -58.14 -65.81 4.87
N GLU A 4 -58.04 -65.29 3.88
CA GLU A 4 -58.61 -64.98 2.59
C GLU A 4 -58.59 -63.46 2.35
N GLU A 5 -58.03 -63.05 1.30
CA GLU A 5 -58.67 -62.70 0.01
C GLU A 5 -59.49 -61.40 0.06
N ASN A 6 -59.21 -60.40 -0.69
CA ASN A 6 -59.93 -60.06 -1.96
C ASN A 6 -59.50 -58.72 -2.50
N GLN A 7 -59.01 -58.76 -3.69
CA GLN A 7 -59.29 -58.06 -4.98
C GLN A 7 -59.99 -56.68 -4.99
N ASN A 8 -59.34 -55.88 -5.82
CA ASN A 8 -59.96 -55.04 -6.88
C ASN A 8 -60.38 -53.64 -6.42
N GLU A 9 -60.01 -52.59 -7.09
CA GLU A 9 -60.28 -52.25 -8.48
C GLU A 9 -59.49 -51.03 -8.92
N GLU A 10 -59.28 -50.95 -10.22
CA GLU A 10 -58.77 -49.83 -10.99
C GLU A 10 -59.57 -48.53 -10.77
N GLY A 11 -58.86 -47.42 -10.78
CA GLY A 11 -59.47 -46.11 -10.79
C GLY A 11 -58.46 -45.02 -11.08
N THR A 12 -58.08 -44.87 -12.33
CA THR A 12 -57.65 -43.63 -12.98
C THR A 12 -57.45 -42.40 -12.08
N GLU A 13 -56.21 -41.97 -11.91
CA GLU A 13 -55.92 -40.53 -11.82
C GLU A 13 -54.63 -40.15 -12.47
N LYS A 14 -54.66 -39.98 -13.77
CA LYS A 14 -53.74 -39.11 -14.50
C LYS A 14 -54.21 -37.67 -14.35
N SER A 15 -53.94 -37.02 -13.23
CA SER A 15 -54.21 -35.58 -13.10
C SER A 15 -53.25 -34.83 -12.14
N GLY A 16 -52.36 -35.50 -11.42
CA GLY A 16 -51.47 -34.84 -10.46
C GLY A 16 -50.16 -34.29 -11.01
N GLY A 17 -49.72 -34.77 -12.17
CA GLY A 17 -48.42 -34.42 -12.72
C GLY A 17 -48.35 -33.03 -13.37
N MET A 18 -49.40 -32.67 -14.09
CA MET A 18 -49.43 -31.40 -14.83
C MET A 18 -49.59 -30.18 -13.88
N MET A 19 -50.38 -30.35 -12.81
CA MET A 19 -50.60 -29.29 -11.83
C MET A 19 -49.36 -29.03 -10.97
N LYS A 20 -48.57 -30.07 -10.64
CA LYS A 20 -47.26 -29.92 -9.96
C LYS A 20 -46.23 -29.30 -10.87
N MET A 21 -46.24 -29.60 -12.16
CA MET A 21 -45.27 -29.02 -13.12
C MET A 21 -45.53 -27.53 -13.36
N ILE A 22 -46.78 -27.09 -13.36
CA ILE A 22 -47.15 -25.67 -13.47
C ILE A 22 -46.79 -24.92 -12.19
N MET A 23 -46.94 -25.55 -11.01
CA MET A 23 -46.62 -24.94 -9.73
C MET A 23 -45.10 -24.73 -9.55
N PHE A 24 -44.26 -25.70 -9.95
CA PHE A 24 -42.82 -25.58 -9.92
C PHE A 24 -42.28 -24.63 -11.02
N GLY A 25 -42.87 -24.62 -12.20
CA GLY A 25 -42.52 -23.69 -13.28
C GLY A 25 -42.85 -22.24 -12.93
N GLY A 26 -43.99 -22.00 -12.28
CA GLY A 26 -44.38 -20.66 -11.83
C GLY A 26 -43.46 -20.09 -10.75
N ILE A 27 -43.06 -20.89 -9.78
CA ILE A 27 -42.14 -20.49 -8.71
C ILE A 27 -40.75 -20.18 -9.28
N GLY A 28 -40.22 -20.99 -10.22
CA GLY A 28 -38.95 -20.76 -10.88
C GLY A 28 -38.92 -19.43 -11.66
N LEU A 29 -40.01 -19.10 -12.36
CA LEU A 29 -40.08 -17.86 -13.14
C LEU A 29 -40.20 -16.61 -12.26
N VAL A 30 -40.90 -16.70 -11.12
CA VAL A 30 -40.99 -15.61 -10.14
C VAL A 30 -39.64 -15.38 -9.47
N LEU A 31 -38.89 -16.43 -9.14
CA LEU A 31 -37.54 -16.28 -8.54
C LEU A 31 -36.55 -15.66 -9.54
N LEU A 32 -36.68 -15.97 -10.84
CA LEU A 32 -35.83 -15.39 -11.88
C LEU A 32 -36.14 -13.91 -12.11
N ALA A 33 -37.43 -13.53 -12.07
CA ALA A 33 -37.85 -12.13 -12.18
C ALA A 33 -37.39 -11.30 -10.96
N VAL A 34 -37.48 -11.84 -9.76
CA VAL A 34 -36.97 -11.18 -8.53
C VAL A 34 -35.46 -11.06 -8.57
N GLY A 35 -34.75 -12.08 -9.09
CA GLY A 35 -33.28 -12.03 -9.23
C GLY A 35 -32.78 -10.94 -10.17
N VAL A 36 -33.51 -10.70 -11.28
CA VAL A 36 -33.11 -9.65 -12.26
C VAL A 36 -33.42 -8.24 -11.75
N PHE A 37 -34.53 -8.06 -10.99
CA PHE A 37 -34.90 -6.73 -10.48
C PHE A 37 -34.25 -6.39 -9.12
N ALA A 38 -33.97 -7.37 -8.27
CA ALA A 38 -33.39 -7.16 -6.95
C ALA A 38 -31.86 -7.34 -6.92
N GLY A 39 -31.26 -7.92 -7.95
CA GLY A 39 -29.84 -8.16 -8.05
C GLY A 39 -28.98 -6.93 -7.79
N PRO A 40 -29.24 -5.78 -8.41
CA PRO A 40 -28.48 -4.54 -8.15
C PRO A 40 -28.64 -4.01 -6.72
N ALA A 41 -29.81 -4.17 -6.13
CA ALA A 41 -30.10 -3.68 -4.79
C ALA A 41 -29.44 -4.53 -3.68
N ILE A 42 -29.35 -5.84 -3.90
CA ILE A 42 -28.70 -6.78 -2.96
C ILE A 42 -27.17 -6.65 -3.05
N MET A 43 -26.62 -6.39 -4.25
CA MET A 43 -25.20 -6.19 -4.45
C MET A 43 -24.70 -4.93 -3.72
N ASN A 44 -25.50 -3.88 -3.68
CA ASN A 44 -25.18 -2.66 -2.92
C ASN A 44 -25.33 -2.84 -1.40
N MET A 45 -26.02 -3.86 -0.92
CA MET A 45 -26.24 -4.12 0.51
C MET A 45 -25.19 -5.08 1.10
N ILE A 46 -24.49 -5.84 0.25
CA ILE A 46 -23.45 -6.81 0.64
C ILE A 46 -22.04 -6.26 0.39
N SER A 47 -21.91 -5.17 -0.36
CA SER A 47 -20.64 -4.45 -0.43
C SER A 47 -20.33 -3.90 0.97
N PRO A 48 -19.18 -4.23 1.56
CA PRO A 48 -18.70 -3.52 2.73
C PRO A 48 -18.71 -2.02 2.39
N PRO A 49 -18.89 -1.11 3.37
CA PRO A 49 -18.72 0.29 3.08
C PRO A 49 -17.36 0.44 2.40
N GLU A 50 -17.35 0.92 1.17
CA GLU A 50 -16.15 1.47 0.58
C GLU A 50 -15.72 2.55 1.58
N VAL A 51 -14.73 2.20 2.40
CA VAL A 51 -13.86 3.18 2.94
C VAL A 51 -13.34 3.89 1.70
N GLU A 52 -13.75 5.11 1.47
CA GLU A 52 -13.00 6.03 0.65
C GLU A 52 -11.64 6.15 1.34
N GLU A 53 -10.78 5.14 1.14
CA GLU A 53 -9.36 5.35 1.12
C GLU A 53 -9.19 6.38 -0.01
N GLU A 54 -9.04 7.63 0.39
CA GLU A 54 -8.33 8.60 -0.43
C GLU A 54 -7.09 7.84 -0.91
N ALA A 55 -7.18 7.33 -2.12
CA ALA A 55 -6.03 6.84 -2.84
C ALA A 55 -5.10 8.05 -2.98
N ALA A 56 -4.26 8.27 -1.97
CA ALA A 56 -2.93 8.73 -2.26
C ALA A 56 -2.47 7.79 -3.37
N ALA A 57 -2.40 8.32 -4.58
CA ALA A 57 -1.82 7.60 -5.69
C ALA A 57 -0.42 7.20 -5.23
N GLU A 58 -0.29 5.99 -4.72
CA GLU A 58 0.97 5.29 -4.78
C GLU A 58 1.21 5.13 -6.29
N GLU A 59 1.93 6.09 -6.86
CA GLU A 59 2.59 5.88 -8.12
C GLU A 59 3.43 4.63 -7.90
N GLY A 60 2.96 3.51 -8.39
CA GLY A 60 3.68 2.25 -8.33
C GLY A 60 5.08 2.47 -8.90
N PRO A 61 6.09 1.70 -8.44
CA PRO A 61 7.47 1.90 -8.86
C PRO A 61 7.53 2.00 -10.37
N SER A 62 8.09 3.09 -10.89
CA SER A 62 8.25 3.31 -12.33
C SER A 62 9.01 2.09 -12.92
N ASP A 63 8.55 1.57 -14.05
CA ASP A 63 9.08 0.32 -14.67
C ASP A 63 10.54 0.44 -15.19
N GLY A 64 11.21 1.58 -14.95
CA GLY A 64 12.57 1.85 -15.38
C GLY A 64 13.66 1.17 -14.53
N PRO A 65 14.90 1.04 -15.05
CA PRO A 65 16.04 0.60 -14.26
C PRO A 65 16.35 1.61 -13.14
N ALA A 66 16.75 1.10 -11.97
CA ALA A 66 17.18 1.95 -10.86
C ALA A 66 18.45 2.75 -11.23
N ILE A 67 18.40 4.05 -11.03
CA ILE A 67 19.50 4.98 -11.27
C ILE A 67 19.90 5.60 -9.94
N TYR A 68 21.19 5.61 -9.66
CA TYR A 68 21.74 6.10 -8.39
C TYR A 68 22.53 7.39 -8.59
N THR A 69 22.49 8.26 -7.59
CA THR A 69 23.34 9.45 -7.53
C THR A 69 23.82 9.72 -6.11
N SER A 70 25.08 10.06 -5.98
CA SER A 70 25.70 10.37 -4.68
C SER A 70 25.45 11.81 -4.25
N LEU A 71 25.21 12.02 -2.95
CA LEU A 71 25.10 13.34 -2.33
C LEU A 71 26.47 13.86 -1.86
N HIS A 72 27.52 13.67 -2.66
CA HIS A 72 28.88 14.14 -2.33
C HIS A 72 29.01 15.66 -2.13
N PRO A 73 29.98 16.09 -1.27
CA PRO A 73 30.85 15.32 -0.36
C PRO A 73 30.08 14.74 0.82
N PRO A 74 30.68 13.85 1.67
CA PRO A 74 30.02 13.32 2.85
C PRO A 74 29.40 14.42 3.72
N LEU A 75 28.26 14.12 4.35
CA LEU A 75 27.66 14.99 5.36
C LEU A 75 28.43 14.82 6.67
N VAL A 76 28.75 15.91 7.34
CA VAL A 76 29.31 15.88 8.68
C VAL A 76 28.39 16.67 9.59
N VAL A 77 27.88 16.02 10.62
CA VAL A 77 26.99 16.62 11.61
C VAL A 77 27.54 16.41 13.02
N ASN A 78 27.34 17.42 13.88
CA ASN A 78 27.69 17.35 15.29
C ASN A 78 26.40 17.23 16.09
N PHE A 79 26.40 16.40 17.11
CA PHE A 79 25.30 16.20 18.04
C PHE A 79 25.81 15.88 19.43
N LYS A 80 24.94 15.81 20.42
CA LYS A 80 25.30 15.50 21.81
C LYS A 80 24.58 14.26 22.27
N ASP A 81 25.24 13.49 23.15
CA ASP A 81 24.58 12.42 23.89
C ASP A 81 23.80 12.95 25.12
N ALA A 82 23.16 12.02 25.84
CA ALA A 82 22.40 12.35 27.05
C ALA A 82 23.29 12.87 28.19
N ALA A 83 24.60 12.60 28.20
CA ALA A 83 25.58 13.11 29.17
C ALA A 83 26.04 14.52 28.81
N GLY A 84 25.78 15.00 27.59
CA GLY A 84 26.19 16.29 27.07
C GLY A 84 27.51 16.25 26.33
N ASP A 85 28.09 15.08 26.15
CA ASP A 85 29.33 14.90 25.39
C ASP A 85 29.07 15.11 23.89
N SER A 86 30.08 15.72 23.22
CA SER A 86 29.92 16.06 21.80
C SER A 86 30.43 14.92 20.94
N HIS A 87 29.61 14.51 19.99
CA HIS A 87 29.91 13.52 18.98
C HIS A 87 29.83 14.11 17.58
N PHE A 88 30.46 13.47 16.63
CA PHE A 88 30.23 13.79 15.22
C PHE A 88 29.96 12.53 14.40
N MET A 89 29.12 12.70 13.38
CA MET A 89 28.76 11.65 12.47
C MET A 89 29.10 12.07 11.06
N GLN A 90 29.82 11.20 10.35
CA GLN A 90 30.09 11.36 8.92
C GLN A 90 29.23 10.37 8.14
N ILE A 91 28.46 10.88 7.20
CA ILE A 91 27.52 10.09 6.40
C ILE A 91 27.83 10.26 4.91
N THR A 92 28.00 9.16 4.20
CA THR A 92 27.97 9.14 2.74
C THR A 92 26.64 8.51 2.30
N MET A 93 25.91 9.20 1.43
CA MET A 93 24.57 8.78 1.00
C MET A 93 24.47 8.72 -0.51
N GLU A 94 23.65 7.80 -0.98
CA GLU A 94 23.18 7.73 -2.35
C GLU A 94 21.64 7.78 -2.39
N VAL A 95 21.13 8.40 -3.44
CA VAL A 95 19.71 8.53 -3.75
C VAL A 95 19.41 7.67 -4.95
N MET A 96 18.25 7.01 -4.97
CA MET A 96 17.76 6.20 -6.07
C MET A 96 16.43 6.73 -6.58
N ALA A 97 16.31 6.79 -7.89
CA ALA A 97 15.06 6.96 -8.61
C ALA A 97 15.13 6.17 -9.92
N ARG A 98 14.00 6.00 -10.60
CA ARG A 98 13.96 5.32 -11.91
C ARG A 98 13.81 6.30 -13.07
N ASP A 99 13.55 7.56 -12.78
CA ASP A 99 13.49 8.64 -13.76
C ASP A 99 14.81 9.44 -13.79
N GLN A 100 15.38 9.59 -14.99
CA GLN A 100 16.62 10.34 -15.18
C GLN A 100 16.44 11.85 -14.91
N GLY A 101 15.25 12.38 -15.13
CA GLY A 101 14.91 13.79 -14.84
C GLY A 101 14.98 14.05 -13.35
N VAL A 102 14.43 13.14 -12.51
CA VAL A 102 14.50 13.19 -11.04
C VAL A 102 15.96 13.20 -10.57
N ILE A 103 16.79 12.31 -11.11
CA ILE A 103 18.21 12.23 -10.76
C ILE A 103 18.96 13.53 -11.15
N ASN A 104 18.64 14.13 -12.28
CA ASN A 104 19.21 15.41 -12.70
C ASN A 104 18.79 16.54 -11.76
N SER A 105 17.51 16.57 -11.36
CA SER A 105 16.98 17.56 -10.41
C SER A 105 17.62 17.41 -9.02
N VAL A 106 17.83 16.17 -8.55
CA VAL A 106 18.58 15.92 -7.29
C VAL A 106 19.98 16.51 -7.36
N ARG A 107 20.69 16.36 -8.49
CA ARG A 107 22.04 16.93 -8.68
C ARG A 107 22.02 18.45 -8.73
N GLU A 108 21.02 19.03 -9.36
CA GLU A 108 20.85 20.50 -9.45
C GLU A 108 20.59 21.10 -8.08
N HIS A 109 19.74 20.46 -7.26
CA HIS A 109 19.35 20.94 -5.93
C HIS A 109 20.15 20.30 -4.78
N VAL A 110 21.27 19.63 -5.06
CA VAL A 110 22.06 18.90 -4.06
C VAL A 110 22.46 19.76 -2.86
N ALA A 111 22.74 21.04 -3.05
CA ALA A 111 23.13 21.93 -1.95
C ALA A 111 21.97 22.14 -0.95
N VAL A 112 20.73 22.30 -1.44
CA VAL A 112 19.53 22.47 -0.61
C VAL A 112 19.21 21.17 0.11
N ILE A 113 19.24 20.05 -0.60
CA ILE A 113 19.05 18.71 -0.03
C ILE A 113 20.05 18.43 1.10
N ARG A 114 21.33 18.70 0.87
CA ARG A 114 22.38 18.51 1.88
C ARG A 114 22.19 19.38 3.11
N ASN A 115 21.77 20.64 2.92
CA ASN A 115 21.46 21.53 4.04
C ASN A 115 20.30 20.98 4.88
N ALA A 116 19.21 20.53 4.24
CA ALA A 116 18.06 19.93 4.93
C ALA A 116 18.46 18.68 5.72
N LEU A 117 19.25 17.78 5.13
CA LEU A 117 19.74 16.59 5.79
C LEU A 117 20.71 16.90 6.97
N ILE A 118 21.55 17.92 6.86
CA ILE A 118 22.42 18.35 7.97
C ILE A 118 21.55 18.85 9.14
N LEU A 119 20.52 19.64 8.87
CA LEU A 119 19.61 20.12 9.91
C LEU A 119 18.83 18.95 10.54
N LEU A 120 18.30 18.03 9.73
CA LEU A 120 17.60 16.85 10.19
C LEU A 120 18.49 16.00 11.13
N TYR A 121 19.66 15.62 10.66
CA TYR A 121 20.55 14.72 11.40
C TYR A 121 21.30 15.37 12.56
N SER A 122 21.35 16.70 12.64
CA SER A 122 21.87 17.39 13.82
C SER A 122 20.96 17.28 15.04
N GLY A 123 19.71 16.89 14.87
CA GLY A 123 18.73 16.69 15.93
C GLY A 123 18.61 15.25 16.43
N VAL A 124 19.40 14.31 15.90
CA VAL A 124 19.28 12.89 16.27
C VAL A 124 19.85 12.62 17.67
N VAL A 125 19.34 11.57 18.31
CA VAL A 125 19.77 11.12 19.63
C VAL A 125 20.82 10.01 19.46
N TYR A 126 21.96 10.14 20.13
CA TYR A 126 23.09 9.21 20.01
C TYR A 126 22.69 7.75 20.23
N GLU A 127 21.93 7.50 21.30
CA GLU A 127 21.51 6.16 21.71
C GLU A 127 20.63 5.47 20.65
N GLU A 128 19.85 6.25 19.93
CA GLU A 128 18.96 5.74 18.88
C GLU A 128 19.74 5.36 17.62
N ILE A 129 20.65 6.23 17.17
CA ILE A 129 21.37 6.02 15.90
C ILE A 129 22.45 4.92 15.97
N THR A 130 22.79 4.43 17.15
CA THR A 130 23.68 3.27 17.32
C THR A 130 22.96 1.96 17.04
N THR A 131 21.62 1.92 17.11
CA THR A 131 20.80 0.75 16.83
C THR A 131 20.56 0.56 15.33
N ARG A 132 20.11 -0.62 14.93
CA ARG A 132 19.69 -0.88 13.55
C ARG A 132 18.42 -0.10 13.20
N GLU A 133 17.46 -0.19 14.10
CA GLU A 133 16.16 0.46 13.97
C GLU A 133 16.29 1.98 13.82
N GLY A 134 17.15 2.59 14.61
CA GLY A 134 17.43 4.03 14.51
C GLY A 134 18.08 4.41 13.18
N LYS A 135 18.96 3.57 12.63
CA LYS A 135 19.53 3.82 11.29
C LYS A 135 18.50 3.66 10.18
N GLU A 136 17.59 2.69 10.30
CA GLU A 136 16.48 2.52 9.37
C GLU A 136 15.52 3.73 9.45
N GLN A 137 15.25 4.24 10.66
CA GLN A 137 14.46 5.45 10.85
C GLN A 137 15.15 6.68 10.22
N MET A 138 16.46 6.85 10.41
CA MET A 138 17.20 7.93 9.76
C MET A 138 17.10 7.88 8.23
N LEU A 139 17.10 6.70 7.61
CA LEU A 139 16.91 6.56 6.17
C LEU A 139 15.50 6.97 5.76
N ALA A 140 14.47 6.54 6.51
CA ALA A 140 13.08 6.91 6.25
C ALA A 140 12.87 8.42 6.37
N ASP A 141 13.34 9.03 7.45
CA ASP A 141 13.25 10.49 7.66
C ASP A 141 14.04 11.28 6.60
N GLY A 142 15.20 10.76 6.21
CA GLY A 142 16.01 11.34 5.13
C GLY A 142 15.30 11.32 3.78
N LEU A 143 14.62 10.23 3.45
CA LEU A 143 13.82 10.12 2.23
C LEU A 143 12.66 11.12 2.23
N VAL A 144 11.94 11.24 3.34
CA VAL A 144 10.84 12.21 3.50
C VAL A 144 11.37 13.65 3.31
N GLU A 145 12.48 14.01 3.95
CA GLU A 145 13.03 15.37 3.85
C GLU A 145 13.57 15.67 2.45
N ILE A 146 14.19 14.71 1.77
CA ILE A 146 14.62 14.87 0.37
C ILE A 146 13.41 15.11 -0.53
N ASN A 147 12.36 14.29 -0.42
CA ASN A 147 11.17 14.44 -1.24
C ASN A 147 10.43 15.75 -0.98
N LYS A 148 10.43 16.24 0.26
CA LYS A 148 9.91 17.56 0.60
C LYS A 148 10.69 18.67 -0.11
N VAL A 149 12.03 18.64 -0.06
CA VAL A 149 12.89 19.60 -0.79
C VAL A 149 12.62 19.51 -2.29
N MET A 150 12.54 18.30 -2.85
CA MET A 150 12.26 18.09 -4.27
C MET A 150 10.90 18.66 -4.66
N THR A 151 9.86 18.41 -3.86
CA THR A 151 8.52 18.97 -4.08
C THR A 151 8.54 20.51 -4.06
N ASP A 152 9.27 21.11 -3.11
CA ASP A 152 9.39 22.57 -2.99
C ASP A 152 10.14 23.19 -4.19
N MET A 153 11.10 22.47 -4.76
CA MET A 153 11.96 22.98 -5.85
C MET A 153 11.43 22.67 -7.24
N THR A 154 10.80 21.51 -7.44
CA THR A 154 10.39 21.00 -8.76
C THR A 154 8.89 20.79 -8.91
N GLY A 155 8.15 20.80 -7.80
CA GLY A 155 6.73 20.45 -7.75
C GLY A 155 6.45 18.96 -7.52
N GLU A 156 7.46 18.10 -7.58
CA GLU A 156 7.31 16.65 -7.44
C GLU A 156 8.39 16.05 -6.53
N GLY A 157 7.98 15.19 -5.60
CA GLY A 157 8.88 14.38 -4.75
C GLY A 157 8.93 12.96 -5.29
N ALA A 158 9.86 12.67 -6.20
CA ALA A 158 9.91 11.40 -6.91
C ALA A 158 11.18 10.58 -6.63
N VAL A 159 11.86 10.83 -5.50
CA VAL A 159 12.94 9.99 -5.02
C VAL A 159 12.34 8.75 -4.36
N GLU A 160 12.76 7.56 -4.78
CA GLU A 160 12.19 6.29 -4.34
C GLU A 160 12.91 5.71 -3.11
N ALA A 161 14.23 5.89 -3.03
CA ALA A 161 15.01 5.36 -1.90
C ALA A 161 16.29 6.17 -1.64
N VAL A 162 16.77 6.05 -0.41
CA VAL A 162 18.10 6.57 0.02
C VAL A 162 18.87 5.46 0.73
N PHE A 163 20.19 5.52 0.62
CA PHE A 163 21.09 4.52 1.16
C PHE A 163 22.28 5.17 1.84
N PHE A 164 22.66 4.65 3.01
CA PHE A 164 23.98 4.94 3.56
C PHE A 164 25.01 4.02 2.90
N THR A 165 25.98 4.62 2.23
CA THR A 165 27.14 3.89 1.68
C THR A 165 28.32 3.89 2.64
N ALA A 166 28.38 4.88 3.54
CA ALA A 166 29.25 4.87 4.72
C ALA A 166 28.61 5.67 5.86
N LEU A 167 28.74 5.17 7.07
CA LEU A 167 28.31 5.84 8.30
C LEU A 167 29.36 5.62 9.38
N VAL A 168 29.98 6.70 9.85
CA VAL A 168 30.98 6.70 10.91
C VAL A 168 30.51 7.63 12.02
N ILE A 169 30.49 7.14 13.25
CA ILE A 169 30.14 7.90 14.47
C ILE A 169 31.35 7.89 15.39
N GLN A 170 31.76 9.07 15.88
CA GLN A 170 32.89 9.23 16.78
C GLN A 170 32.56 10.21 17.90
#